data_05822d1504dfa05d4c15dcb23cb8d448
#
_entry.id   05822d1504dfa05d4c15dcb23cb8d448
#
_cell.length_a   1.000
_cell.length_b   1.000
_cell.length_c   1.000
_cell.angle_alpha   90.00
_cell.angle_beta   90.00
_cell.angle_gamma   90.00
#
_symmetry.space_group_name_H-M   'P 1'
#
loop_
_entity.id
_entity.type
_entity.pdbx_description
1 polymer ?
#
loop_
_entity_poly.entity_id
_entity_poly.type
_entity_poly.pdbx_seq_one_letter_code
_entity_poly.pdbx_strand_id
1 'polypeptide(L)'
;MEKLMRRIFTIILALTFTSTTVFASDQAIAEEEAGPISYNVGFASEYWYRGVYQSESSVSFGADYESSGFYAGTWWADVDAGVEYDVYAGYGFSIGGADLYIGATGYYYSDNFDDDYEEVNVGIAMGPISVDSSFGEYKKGAVSNTKDHNYSFTSVALDLGMMNLPLTLTYGEWGGSKLKGDVTTLSYGTTVAGADVGLEVGKNSSDITAATASRADTTYAIFTLGYSF
;
A
#
# COMPACT_ATOMS: atom_id res chain seq x y z
N MET A 1 20.72 6.70 11.45
CA MET A 1 19.79 7.47 10.62
C MET A 1 19.40 6.69 9.35
N GLU A 2 20.32 6.14 8.60
CA GLU A 2 20.07 5.40 7.36
C GLU A 2 19.16 4.15 7.50
N LYS A 3 19.37 3.31 8.50
CA LYS A 3 18.48 2.15 8.78
C LYS A 3 17.05 2.56 9.13
N LEU A 4 16.87 3.77 9.62
CA LEU A 4 15.60 4.33 10.04
C LEU A 4 14.82 4.87 8.83
N MET A 5 15.47 5.56 7.89
CA MET A 5 14.86 6.03 6.65
C MET A 5 14.37 4.85 5.79
N ARG A 6 15.11 3.75 5.71
CA ARG A 6 14.64 2.53 5.04
C ARG A 6 13.35 1.96 5.63
N ARG A 7 13.13 2.06 6.96
CA ARG A 7 11.88 1.61 7.60
C ARG A 7 10.69 2.52 7.26
N ILE A 8 10.91 3.83 7.12
CA ILE A 8 9.86 4.78 6.71
C ILE A 8 9.47 4.53 5.25
N PHE A 9 10.45 4.32 4.36
CA PHE A 9 10.21 3.98 2.95
C PHE A 9 9.36 2.72 2.79
N THR A 10 9.60 1.76 3.62
CA THR A 10 8.86 0.53 3.74
C THR A 10 7.38 0.71 4.10
N ILE A 11 7.09 1.62 5.03
CA ILE A 11 5.72 1.95 5.43
C ILE A 11 5.00 2.68 4.29
N ILE A 12 5.71 3.52 3.54
CA ILE A 12 5.13 4.33 2.44
C ILE A 12 4.85 3.47 1.20
N LEU A 13 5.73 2.53 0.86
CA LEU A 13 5.49 1.60 -0.25
C LEU A 13 4.32 0.64 0.05
N ALA A 14 4.04 0.38 1.32
CA ALA A 14 2.86 -0.38 1.75
C ALA A 14 1.52 0.35 1.51
N LEU A 15 1.53 1.66 1.20
CA LEU A 15 0.30 2.41 0.88
C LEU A 15 -0.25 2.12 -0.51
N THR A 16 0.58 1.66 -1.44
CA THR A 16 0.17 1.32 -2.82
C THR A 16 0.06 -0.19 -3.06
N PHE A 17 0.81 -0.99 -2.32
CA PHE A 17 0.64 -2.45 -2.28
C PHE A 17 0.15 -2.86 -0.90
N THR A 18 -1.08 -3.27 -0.79
CA THR A 18 -1.56 -3.96 0.40
C THR A 18 -0.82 -5.29 0.52
N SER A 19 0.30 -5.27 1.19
CA SER A 19 1.09 -6.42 1.58
C SER A 19 2.52 -6.49 1.06
N THR A 20 3.32 -5.52 1.41
CA THR A 20 4.76 -5.79 1.35
C THR A 20 5.37 -5.59 2.72
N THR A 21 5.51 -6.69 3.40
CA THR A 21 6.40 -6.79 4.52
C THR A 21 7.81 -6.53 4.04
N VAL A 22 8.37 -5.45 4.45
CA VAL A 22 9.76 -5.16 4.19
C VAL A 22 10.61 -5.94 5.14
N PHE A 23 11.35 -6.83 4.60
CA PHE A 23 12.46 -7.48 5.28
C PHE A 23 13.75 -6.70 5.02
N ALA A 24 14.31 -6.17 6.09
CA ALA A 24 15.70 -5.75 6.05
C ALA A 24 16.57 -7.02 5.96
N SER A 25 16.98 -7.42 4.77
CA SER A 25 18.05 -8.38 4.63
C SER A 25 19.38 -7.67 4.87
N ASP A 26 20.15 -8.13 5.86
CA ASP A 26 21.57 -7.79 6.04
C ASP A 26 22.37 -8.45 4.89
N GLN A 27 22.43 -7.82 3.75
CA GLN A 27 23.43 -8.11 2.72
C GLN A 27 24.09 -6.80 2.35
N ALA A 28 25.32 -6.62 2.82
CA ALA A 28 26.22 -5.56 2.37
C ALA A 28 26.61 -5.82 0.92
N ILE A 29 25.84 -5.31 -0.02
CA ILE A 29 26.31 -5.04 -1.39
C ILE A 29 26.86 -3.63 -1.38
N ALA A 30 28.01 -3.42 -2.02
CA ALA A 30 28.70 -2.15 -2.07
C ALA A 30 27.71 -1.02 -2.44
N GLU A 31 27.57 -0.05 -1.54
CA GLU A 31 26.76 1.15 -1.74
C GLU A 31 27.39 2.00 -2.85
N GLU A 32 26.89 1.88 -4.05
CA GLU A 32 26.85 3.01 -4.94
C GLU A 32 25.88 4.02 -4.31
N GLU A 33 26.27 5.28 -4.09
CA GLU A 33 25.38 6.30 -3.53
C GLU A 33 24.14 6.39 -4.45
N ALA A 34 23.06 5.71 -4.07
CA ALA A 34 21.80 5.81 -4.79
C ALA A 34 21.34 7.27 -4.73
N GLY A 35 21.05 7.84 -5.88
CA GLY A 35 20.51 9.20 -5.96
C GLY A 35 19.18 9.28 -5.19
N PRO A 36 18.61 10.47 -5.01
CA PRO A 36 17.36 10.66 -4.29
C PRO A 36 16.14 10.11 -5.06
N ILE A 37 16.34 9.58 -6.25
CA ILE A 37 15.27 9.02 -7.11
C ILE A 37 15.51 7.52 -7.26
N SER A 38 14.44 6.75 -7.07
CA SER A 38 14.38 5.33 -7.34
C SER A 38 13.23 5.00 -8.28
N TYR A 39 13.32 3.87 -8.96
CA TYR A 39 12.26 3.35 -9.80
C TYR A 39 11.91 1.94 -9.37
N ASN A 40 10.66 1.56 -9.55
CA ASN A 40 10.20 0.21 -9.26
C ASN A 40 9.34 -0.33 -10.39
N VAL A 41 9.36 -1.65 -10.52
CA VAL A 41 8.44 -2.42 -11.39
C VAL A 41 7.90 -3.58 -10.58
N GLY A 42 6.67 -3.96 -10.82
CA GLY A 42 6.01 -5.01 -10.05
C GLY A 42 5.03 -5.84 -10.86
N PHE A 43 4.71 -7.00 -10.29
CA PHE A 43 3.65 -7.89 -10.76
C PHE A 43 2.91 -8.44 -9.55
N ALA A 44 1.58 -8.50 -9.64
CA ALA A 44 0.72 -9.19 -8.70
C ALA A 44 -0.18 -10.18 -9.44
N SER A 45 -0.36 -11.37 -8.88
CA SER A 45 -1.23 -12.41 -9.46
C SER A 45 -2.72 -12.07 -9.38
N GLU A 46 -3.11 -11.25 -8.43
CA GLU A 46 -4.38 -10.54 -8.30
C GLU A 46 -4.08 -9.18 -7.68
N TYR A 47 -4.79 -8.14 -8.11
CA TYR A 47 -4.69 -6.83 -7.46
C TYR A 47 -5.88 -6.61 -6.53
N TRP A 48 -5.59 -6.45 -5.26
CA TRP A 48 -6.55 -6.13 -4.20
C TRP A 48 -6.08 -4.89 -3.46
N TYR A 49 -6.93 -3.88 -3.39
CA TYR A 49 -6.66 -2.66 -2.65
C TYR A 49 -7.50 -2.62 -1.37
N ARG A 50 -6.85 -2.75 -0.22
CA ARG A 50 -7.51 -2.71 1.11
C ARG A 50 -8.71 -3.68 1.22
N GLY A 51 -8.55 -4.90 0.69
CA GLY A 51 -9.60 -5.92 0.65
C GLY A 51 -10.64 -5.76 -0.47
N VAL A 52 -10.46 -4.78 -1.36
CA VAL A 52 -11.29 -4.54 -2.54
C VAL A 52 -10.57 -5.06 -3.78
N TYR A 53 -11.21 -5.95 -4.51
CA TYR A 53 -10.67 -6.52 -5.75
C TYR A 53 -10.60 -5.46 -6.87
N GLN A 54 -9.49 -5.41 -7.58
CA GLN A 54 -9.21 -4.48 -8.68
C GLN A 54 -9.02 -5.19 -10.03
N SER A 55 -8.22 -6.27 -10.07
CA SER A 55 -7.97 -7.03 -11.30
C SER A 55 -7.46 -8.46 -11.06
N GLU A 56 -7.58 -9.34 -12.08
CA GLU A 56 -7.10 -10.73 -12.04
C GLU A 56 -5.57 -10.83 -12.00
N SER A 57 -4.89 -9.85 -12.56
CA SER A 57 -3.44 -9.68 -12.45
C SER A 57 -3.11 -8.22 -12.69
N SER A 58 -1.98 -7.76 -12.19
CA SER A 58 -1.54 -6.38 -12.41
C SER A 58 -0.04 -6.34 -12.60
N VAL A 59 0.41 -5.55 -13.56
CA VAL A 59 1.78 -5.06 -13.65
C VAL A 59 1.81 -3.62 -13.19
N SER A 60 2.90 -3.22 -12.54
CA SER A 60 3.04 -1.87 -12.01
C SER A 60 4.40 -1.27 -12.32
N PHE A 61 4.44 0.05 -12.27
CA PHE A 61 5.65 0.84 -12.40
C PHE A 61 5.53 2.05 -11.47
N GLY A 62 6.64 2.45 -10.84
CA GLY A 62 6.69 3.62 -9.97
C GLY A 62 8.00 4.39 -10.08
N ALA A 63 7.95 5.63 -9.63
CA ALA A 63 9.11 6.48 -9.47
C ALA A 63 8.98 7.29 -8.19
N ASP A 64 9.99 7.27 -7.34
CA ASP A 64 10.00 7.86 -6.02
C ASP A 64 11.17 8.80 -5.85
N TYR A 65 10.94 9.90 -5.17
CA TYR A 65 11.95 10.84 -4.71
C TYR A 65 11.94 10.87 -3.19
N GLU A 66 13.12 10.77 -2.57
CA GLU A 66 13.28 10.90 -1.14
C GLU A 66 14.44 11.81 -0.77
N SER A 67 14.21 12.68 0.19
CA SER A 67 15.27 13.50 0.77
C SER A 67 14.89 14.01 2.15
N SER A 68 15.72 13.69 3.15
CA SER A 68 15.60 14.27 4.51
C SER A 68 14.21 14.14 5.16
N GLY A 69 13.55 12.99 4.92
CA GLY A 69 12.20 12.72 5.43
C GLY A 69 11.07 13.17 4.49
N PHE A 70 11.33 14.07 3.55
CA PHE A 70 10.39 14.37 2.48
C PHE A 70 10.39 13.24 1.46
N TYR A 71 9.20 12.84 1.01
CA TYR A 71 9.01 11.92 -0.10
C TYR A 71 7.95 12.43 -1.06
N ALA A 72 8.09 12.09 -2.33
CA ALA A 72 7.07 12.30 -3.36
C ALA A 72 7.25 11.24 -4.45
N GLY A 73 6.16 10.82 -5.07
CA GLY A 73 6.25 9.81 -6.11
C GLY A 73 5.00 9.66 -6.93
N THR A 74 5.07 8.73 -7.86
CA THR A 74 3.95 8.27 -8.68
C THR A 74 4.02 6.76 -8.85
N TRP A 75 2.87 6.12 -8.87
CA TRP A 75 2.73 4.69 -9.11
C TRP A 75 1.63 4.45 -10.13
N TRP A 76 1.84 3.48 -10.99
CA TRP A 76 0.96 3.15 -12.10
C TRP A 76 0.73 1.66 -12.09
N ALA A 77 -0.51 1.22 -12.21
CA ALA A 77 -0.87 -0.18 -12.23
C ALA A 77 -1.95 -0.48 -13.27
N ASP A 78 -1.83 -1.66 -13.86
CA ASP A 78 -2.89 -2.21 -14.69
C ASP A 78 -4.08 -2.64 -13.82
N VAL A 79 -5.27 -2.25 -14.21
CA VAL A 79 -6.55 -2.64 -13.61
C VAL A 79 -7.45 -3.28 -14.65
N ASP A 80 -8.59 -3.89 -14.25
CA ASP A 80 -9.47 -4.63 -15.20
C ASP A 80 -9.83 -3.83 -16.47
N ALA A 81 -9.92 -2.51 -16.36
CA ALA A 81 -10.16 -1.62 -17.50
C ALA A 81 -9.28 -0.38 -17.39
N GLY A 82 -8.15 -0.37 -18.08
CA GLY A 82 -7.24 0.76 -18.14
C GLY A 82 -6.13 0.73 -17.09
N VAL A 83 -5.77 1.89 -16.59
CA VAL A 83 -4.63 2.09 -15.69
C VAL A 83 -5.07 2.96 -14.51
N GLU A 84 -4.73 2.52 -13.29
CA GLU A 84 -4.67 3.36 -12.11
C GLU A 84 -3.34 4.12 -12.11
N TYR A 85 -3.37 5.40 -11.80
CA TYR A 85 -2.15 6.19 -11.61
C TYR A 85 -2.29 7.09 -10.40
N ASP A 86 -1.34 6.90 -9.48
CA ASP A 86 -1.30 7.59 -8.22
C ASP A 86 -0.21 8.64 -8.21
N VAL A 87 -0.48 9.73 -7.50
CA VAL A 87 0.53 10.73 -7.15
C VAL A 87 0.47 10.97 -5.65
N TYR A 88 1.63 11.00 -5.02
CA TYR A 88 1.69 11.16 -3.56
C TYR A 88 2.89 12.00 -3.14
N ALA A 89 2.75 12.63 -1.97
CA ALA A 89 3.83 13.31 -1.30
C ALA A 89 3.59 13.34 0.21
N GLY A 90 4.67 13.46 0.99
CA GLY A 90 4.56 13.55 2.44
C GLY A 90 5.89 13.78 3.13
N TYR A 91 5.84 13.65 4.46
CA TYR A 91 6.98 13.81 5.32
C TYR A 91 6.97 12.80 6.46
N GLY A 92 8.07 12.08 6.62
CA GLY A 92 8.30 11.13 7.69
C GLY A 92 9.36 11.63 8.67
N PHE A 93 9.18 11.32 9.94
CA PHE A 93 10.12 11.67 11.01
C PHE A 93 10.04 10.69 12.17
N SER A 94 11.09 10.68 13.03
CA SER A 94 11.13 9.79 14.19
C SER A 94 11.23 10.61 15.47
N ILE A 95 10.48 10.20 16.48
CA ILE A 95 10.49 10.80 17.81
C ILE A 95 10.28 9.75 18.89
N GLY A 96 11.16 9.71 19.91
CA GLY A 96 10.99 8.83 21.07
C GLY A 96 10.97 7.33 20.74
N GLY A 97 11.56 6.91 19.60
CA GLY A 97 11.55 5.51 19.14
C GLY A 97 10.31 5.12 18.34
N ALA A 98 9.41 6.06 18.08
CA ALA A 98 8.32 5.90 17.15
C ALA A 98 8.66 6.59 15.82
N ASP A 99 8.28 5.96 14.70
CA ASP A 99 8.35 6.50 13.35
C ASP A 99 6.95 7.00 12.95
N LEU A 100 6.87 8.23 12.48
CA LEU A 100 5.61 8.87 12.10
C LEU A 100 5.71 9.40 10.68
N TYR A 101 4.56 9.45 9.99
CA TYR A 101 4.47 10.19 8.73
C TYR A 101 3.11 10.88 8.58
N ILE A 102 3.10 11.90 7.74
CA ILE A 102 1.93 12.54 7.19
C ILE A 102 2.13 12.73 5.69
N GLY A 103 1.09 12.45 4.90
CA GLY A 103 1.14 12.58 3.45
C GLY A 103 -0.22 12.81 2.84
N ALA A 104 -0.23 12.92 1.52
CA ALA A 104 -1.44 12.97 0.72
C ALA A 104 -1.23 12.10 -0.52
N THR A 105 -2.32 11.49 -1.00
CA THR A 105 -2.35 10.65 -2.20
C THR A 105 -3.58 10.98 -3.02
N GLY A 106 -3.41 11.10 -4.34
CA GLY A 106 -4.49 11.15 -5.31
C GLY A 106 -4.44 9.89 -6.17
N TYR A 107 -5.59 9.25 -6.34
CA TYR A 107 -5.80 8.07 -7.18
C TYR A 107 -6.64 8.47 -8.38
N TYR A 108 -6.18 8.15 -9.56
CA TYR A 108 -6.80 8.51 -10.83
C TYR A 108 -6.85 7.30 -11.74
N TYR A 109 -7.84 7.22 -12.60
CA TYR A 109 -8.08 6.05 -13.46
C TYR A 109 -8.29 6.46 -14.92
N SER A 110 -7.78 5.65 -15.83
CA SER A 110 -8.10 5.75 -17.25
C SER A 110 -9.28 4.84 -17.62
N ASP A 111 -9.79 5.02 -18.85
CA ASP A 111 -10.77 4.14 -19.52
C ASP A 111 -12.07 3.89 -18.73
N ASN A 112 -12.41 4.80 -17.81
CA ASN A 112 -13.60 4.74 -16.97
C ASN A 112 -13.65 3.52 -16.04
N PHE A 113 -12.52 3.09 -15.52
CA PHE A 113 -12.46 2.03 -14.50
C PHE A 113 -13.16 2.48 -13.21
N ASP A 114 -12.78 3.63 -12.68
CA ASP A 114 -13.41 4.28 -11.52
C ASP A 114 -13.29 5.81 -11.62
N ASP A 115 -13.88 6.52 -10.69
CA ASP A 115 -13.73 7.96 -10.50
C ASP A 115 -12.58 8.26 -9.51
N ASP A 116 -12.21 9.51 -9.33
CA ASP A 116 -11.00 9.92 -8.60
C ASP A 116 -11.18 9.85 -7.08
N TYR A 117 -10.05 9.63 -6.37
CA TYR A 117 -9.98 9.67 -4.90
C TYR A 117 -8.82 10.55 -4.45
N GLU A 118 -9.01 11.29 -3.39
CA GLU A 118 -7.97 12.11 -2.75
C GLU A 118 -7.93 11.78 -1.25
N GLU A 119 -6.75 11.52 -0.71
CA GLU A 119 -6.56 11.14 0.69
C GLU A 119 -5.51 11.99 1.39
N VAL A 120 -5.71 12.21 2.69
CA VAL A 120 -4.64 12.53 3.65
C VAL A 120 -4.32 11.26 4.43
N ASN A 121 -3.04 10.94 4.54
CA ASN A 121 -2.53 9.72 5.14
C ASN A 121 -1.69 10.06 6.35
N VAL A 122 -1.86 9.34 7.45
CA VAL A 122 -1.04 9.46 8.66
C VAL A 122 -0.72 8.08 9.19
N GLY A 123 0.47 7.91 9.72
CA GLY A 123 0.84 6.64 10.33
C GLY A 123 1.85 6.78 11.45
N ILE A 124 1.86 5.76 12.30
CA ILE A 124 2.82 5.60 13.39
C ILE A 124 3.26 4.15 13.48
N ALA A 125 4.55 3.94 13.63
CA ALA A 125 5.11 2.62 13.93
C ALA A 125 5.98 2.68 15.18
N MET A 126 5.83 1.69 16.06
CA MET A 126 6.66 1.54 17.24
C MET A 126 6.87 0.07 17.57
N GLY A 127 8.13 -0.38 17.51
CA GLY A 127 8.46 -1.79 17.68
C GLY A 127 7.80 -2.64 16.60
N PRO A 128 7.04 -3.69 16.95
CA PRO A 128 6.41 -4.57 15.98
C PRO A 128 5.01 -4.10 15.51
N ILE A 129 4.52 -2.99 16.02
CA ILE A 129 3.16 -2.51 15.76
C ILE A 129 3.21 -1.26 14.89
N SER A 130 2.37 -1.21 13.86
CA SER A 130 2.06 0.00 13.13
C SER A 130 0.56 0.25 13.07
N VAL A 131 0.19 1.53 12.98
CA VAL A 131 -1.18 2.00 12.77
C VAL A 131 -1.13 3.03 11.65
N ASP A 132 -1.94 2.82 10.63
CA ASP A 132 -2.07 3.70 9.48
C ASP A 132 -3.52 4.12 9.32
N SER A 133 -3.76 5.39 9.03
CA SER A 133 -5.10 5.91 8.77
C SER A 133 -5.09 6.84 7.56
N SER A 134 -6.06 6.63 6.69
CA SER A 134 -6.34 7.46 5.53
C SER A 134 -7.71 8.10 5.68
N PHE A 135 -7.80 9.38 5.37
CA PHE A 135 -9.02 10.16 5.35
C PHE A 135 -9.20 10.73 3.97
N GLY A 136 -10.19 10.26 3.24
CA GLY A 136 -10.34 10.54 1.83
C GLY A 136 -11.71 11.06 1.43
N GLU A 137 -11.74 11.58 0.23
CA GLU A 137 -12.94 11.99 -0.49
C GLU A 137 -12.96 11.33 -1.87
N TYR A 138 -14.05 10.62 -2.15
CA TYR A 138 -14.38 10.19 -3.50
C TYR A 138 -14.93 11.38 -4.26
N LYS A 139 -14.40 11.65 -5.45
CA LYS A 139 -14.79 12.72 -6.36
C LYS A 139 -15.60 12.16 -7.50
N LYS A 140 -16.87 12.49 -7.56
CA LYS A 140 -17.72 12.06 -8.66
C LYS A 140 -17.20 12.58 -10.00
N GLY A 141 -16.83 11.67 -10.88
CA GLY A 141 -16.48 11.93 -12.27
C GLY A 141 -17.60 11.52 -13.25
N ALA A 142 -17.21 10.81 -14.29
CA ALA A 142 -18.10 10.36 -15.37
C ALA A 142 -18.57 8.91 -15.23
N VAL A 143 -17.93 8.11 -14.38
CA VAL A 143 -18.12 6.66 -14.29
C VAL A 143 -19.34 6.31 -13.44
N SER A 144 -19.44 6.90 -12.27
CA SER A 144 -20.48 6.59 -11.30
C SER A 144 -21.53 7.70 -11.17
N ASN A 145 -22.75 7.32 -10.79
CA ASN A 145 -23.79 8.26 -10.35
C ASN A 145 -23.71 8.57 -8.84
N THR A 146 -22.73 7.99 -8.13
CA THR A 146 -22.49 8.26 -6.72
C THR A 146 -21.99 9.68 -6.55
N LYS A 147 -22.57 10.40 -5.59
CA LYS A 147 -22.13 11.77 -5.28
C LYS A 147 -20.83 11.72 -4.47
N ASP A 148 -20.09 12.83 -4.49
CA ASP A 148 -18.95 13.04 -3.61
C ASP A 148 -19.27 12.61 -2.17
N HIS A 149 -18.36 11.89 -1.56
CA HIS A 149 -18.51 11.44 -0.19
C HIS A 149 -17.17 11.16 0.47
N ASN A 150 -17.13 11.41 1.76
CA ASN A 150 -15.93 11.13 2.56
C ASN A 150 -15.91 9.67 2.98
N TYR A 151 -14.69 9.17 3.14
CA TYR A 151 -14.39 7.84 3.68
C TYR A 151 -13.13 7.88 4.53
N SER A 152 -12.88 6.81 5.25
CA SER A 152 -11.61 6.56 5.93
C SER A 152 -11.24 5.10 5.79
N PHE A 153 -9.97 4.81 5.92
CA PHE A 153 -9.47 3.45 6.13
C PHE A 153 -8.44 3.49 7.25
N THR A 154 -8.57 2.61 8.23
CA THR A 154 -7.58 2.49 9.31
C THR A 154 -7.14 1.05 9.41
N SER A 155 -5.83 0.82 9.49
CA SER A 155 -5.25 -0.50 9.67
C SER A 155 -4.30 -0.54 10.85
N VAL A 156 -4.20 -1.73 11.44
CA VAL A 156 -3.21 -2.08 12.46
C VAL A 156 -2.45 -3.30 11.96
N ALA A 157 -1.13 -3.20 11.94
CA ALA A 157 -0.27 -4.33 11.58
C ALA A 157 0.62 -4.74 12.73
N LEU A 158 0.86 -6.05 12.83
CA LEU A 158 1.74 -6.69 13.79
C LEU A 158 2.82 -7.49 13.04
N ASP A 159 4.06 -7.05 13.17
CA ASP A 159 5.23 -7.79 12.70
C ASP A 159 5.54 -8.96 13.64
N LEU A 160 5.41 -10.17 13.15
CA LEU A 160 5.67 -11.42 13.90
C LEU A 160 7.16 -11.83 13.86
N GLY A 161 8.03 -11.04 13.26
CA GLY A 161 9.49 -11.26 13.25
C GLY A 161 10.10 -11.36 14.64
N MET A 162 9.53 -10.67 15.63
CA MET A 162 9.89 -10.84 17.04
C MET A 162 9.70 -12.27 17.57
N MET A 163 8.81 -13.04 16.95
CA MET A 163 8.53 -14.45 17.28
C MET A 163 9.32 -15.41 16.37
N ASN A 164 10.29 -14.89 15.60
CA ASN A 164 11.02 -15.61 14.54
C ASN A 164 10.10 -16.16 13.43
N LEU A 165 8.98 -15.50 13.20
CA LEU A 165 8.06 -15.78 12.11
C LEU A 165 8.14 -14.60 11.12
N PRO A 166 8.64 -14.80 9.89
CA PRO A 166 8.77 -13.72 8.90
C PRO A 166 7.39 -13.40 8.27
N LEU A 167 6.43 -13.04 9.12
CA LEU A 167 5.04 -12.80 8.76
C LEU A 167 4.57 -11.49 9.35
N THR A 168 3.65 -10.83 8.65
CA THR A 168 2.89 -9.68 9.18
C THR A 168 1.40 -10.00 9.18
N LEU A 169 0.76 -9.77 10.31
CA LEU A 169 -0.70 -9.84 10.44
C LEU A 169 -1.25 -8.42 10.41
N THR A 170 -2.18 -8.15 9.49
CA THR A 170 -2.83 -6.85 9.38
C THR A 170 -4.35 -6.99 9.48
N TYR A 171 -4.98 -6.09 10.22
CA TYR A 171 -6.42 -5.85 10.22
C TYR A 171 -6.67 -4.42 9.78
N GLY A 172 -7.59 -4.23 8.83
CA GLY A 172 -7.98 -2.92 8.33
C GLY A 172 -9.49 -2.79 8.19
N GLU A 173 -10.01 -1.59 8.43
CA GLU A 173 -11.43 -1.29 8.41
C GLU A 173 -11.71 -0.01 7.62
N TRP A 174 -12.69 -0.08 6.71
CA TRP A 174 -13.25 1.05 6.01
C TRP A 174 -14.30 1.74 6.85
N GLY A 175 -14.24 3.08 6.93
CA GLY A 175 -15.25 3.93 7.56
C GLY A 175 -15.82 4.93 6.59
N GLY A 176 -17.13 5.06 6.58
CA GLY A 176 -17.83 6.01 5.72
C GLY A 176 -19.27 5.61 5.42
N SER A 177 -19.96 6.44 4.67
CA SER A 177 -21.36 6.16 4.31
C SER A 177 -21.50 5.18 3.15
N LYS A 178 -20.45 5.02 2.34
CA LYS A 178 -20.42 4.23 1.11
C LYS A 178 -19.37 3.14 1.12
N LEU A 179 -18.17 3.43 1.59
CA LEU A 179 -17.11 2.45 1.79
C LEU A 179 -17.21 1.89 3.20
N LYS A 180 -17.33 0.57 3.32
CA LYS A 180 -17.52 -0.17 4.57
C LYS A 180 -16.81 -1.50 4.50
N GLY A 181 -16.74 -2.17 5.64
CA GLY A 181 -16.22 -3.51 5.77
C GLY A 181 -14.78 -3.51 6.24
N ASP A 182 -14.29 -4.68 6.46
CA ASP A 182 -12.96 -4.93 6.98
C ASP A 182 -12.22 -6.00 6.18
N VAL A 183 -10.93 -6.04 6.38
CA VAL A 183 -10.03 -7.03 5.80
C VAL A 183 -9.00 -7.45 6.83
N THR A 184 -8.70 -8.75 6.85
CA THR A 184 -7.57 -9.29 7.60
C THR A 184 -6.62 -9.98 6.63
N THR A 185 -5.34 -9.69 6.72
CA THR A 185 -4.32 -10.30 5.87
C THR A 185 -3.19 -10.89 6.70
N LEU A 186 -2.59 -11.95 6.17
CA LEU A 186 -1.34 -12.53 6.64
C LEU A 186 -0.37 -12.55 5.46
N SER A 187 0.73 -11.82 5.59
CA SER A 187 1.69 -11.60 4.51
C SER A 187 3.06 -12.17 4.87
N TYR A 188 3.75 -12.65 3.84
CA TYR A 188 5.15 -13.07 3.86
C TYR A 188 5.88 -12.37 2.72
N GLY A 189 7.10 -11.93 2.96
CA GLY A 189 7.95 -11.38 1.92
C GLY A 189 9.42 -11.75 2.13
N THR A 190 10.16 -11.80 1.03
CA THR A 190 11.60 -12.06 1.03
C THR A 190 12.22 -11.50 -0.24
N THR A 191 13.54 -11.24 -0.21
CA THR A 191 14.28 -10.83 -1.40
C THR A 191 15.10 -12.01 -1.90
N VAL A 192 14.96 -12.34 -3.19
CA VAL A 192 15.68 -13.42 -3.87
C VAL A 192 16.39 -12.85 -5.09
N ALA A 193 17.70 -12.92 -5.10
CA ALA A 193 18.55 -12.41 -6.20
C ALA A 193 18.27 -10.93 -6.58
N GLY A 194 17.92 -10.10 -5.61
CA GLY A 194 17.61 -8.69 -5.80
C GLY A 194 16.14 -8.40 -6.16
N ALA A 195 15.33 -9.42 -6.40
CA ALA A 195 13.90 -9.26 -6.61
C ALA A 195 13.13 -9.53 -5.30
N ASP A 196 12.13 -8.71 -5.02
CA ASP A 196 11.24 -8.88 -3.88
C ASP A 196 10.11 -9.85 -4.25
N VAL A 197 9.93 -10.86 -3.43
CA VAL A 197 8.92 -11.91 -3.60
C VAL A 197 7.97 -11.87 -2.42
N GLY A 198 6.67 -11.75 -2.66
CA GLY A 198 5.64 -11.70 -1.64
C GLY A 198 4.57 -12.77 -1.82
N LEU A 199 4.00 -13.17 -0.70
CA LEU A 199 2.78 -13.98 -0.61
C LEU A 199 1.85 -13.34 0.42
N GLU A 200 0.58 -13.19 0.08
CA GLU A 200 -0.44 -12.75 1.01
C GLU A 200 -1.65 -13.67 0.95
N VAL A 201 -2.22 -13.94 2.11
CA VAL A 201 -3.57 -14.50 2.23
C VAL A 201 -4.43 -13.47 2.94
N GLY A 202 -5.53 -13.09 2.30
CA GLY A 202 -6.47 -12.11 2.82
C GLY A 202 -7.88 -12.68 2.94
N LYS A 203 -8.64 -12.12 3.86
CA LYS A 203 -10.07 -12.35 4.03
C LYS A 203 -10.76 -11.01 4.22
N ASN A 204 -11.68 -10.66 3.33
CA ASN A 204 -12.53 -9.50 3.48
C ASN A 204 -13.90 -9.86 4.05
N SER A 205 -14.59 -8.89 4.61
CA SER A 205 -15.92 -9.09 5.20
C SER A 205 -17.04 -9.09 4.16
N SER A 206 -18.20 -9.59 4.57
CA SER A 206 -19.39 -9.66 3.71
C SER A 206 -20.05 -8.32 3.43
N ASP A 207 -19.73 -7.30 4.22
CA ASP A 207 -20.24 -5.94 4.10
C ASP A 207 -19.27 -5.00 3.42
N ILE A 208 -18.12 -5.52 2.91
CA ILE A 208 -17.22 -4.71 2.13
C ILE A 208 -17.96 -4.16 0.90
N THR A 209 -17.98 -2.86 0.78
CA THR A 209 -18.65 -2.16 -0.31
C THR A 209 -17.65 -1.38 -1.13
N ALA A 210 -17.59 -1.69 -2.41
CA ALA A 210 -16.93 -0.91 -3.43
C ALA A 210 -17.74 -1.07 -4.72
N ALA A 211 -17.45 -0.26 -5.72
CA ALA A 211 -18.13 -0.31 -7.03
C ALA A 211 -18.07 -1.72 -7.67
N THR A 212 -17.07 -2.50 -7.30
CA THR A 212 -16.84 -3.88 -7.78
C THR A 212 -17.09 -4.94 -6.70
N ALA A 213 -18.07 -4.75 -5.83
CA ALA A 213 -18.40 -5.62 -4.68
C ALA A 213 -18.67 -7.12 -5.01
N SER A 214 -18.36 -7.58 -6.21
CA SER A 214 -18.53 -8.96 -6.66
C SER A 214 -17.69 -9.99 -5.90
N ARG A 215 -16.72 -9.55 -5.08
CA ARG A 215 -15.82 -10.41 -4.30
C ARG A 215 -15.83 -10.11 -2.80
N ALA A 216 -16.99 -9.71 -2.25
CA ALA A 216 -17.18 -9.65 -0.80
C ALA A 216 -17.21 -11.06 -0.18
N ASP A 217 -16.94 -11.18 1.12
CA ASP A 217 -16.83 -12.44 1.86
C ASP A 217 -15.85 -13.45 1.23
N THR A 218 -14.79 -12.94 0.62
CA THR A 218 -13.83 -13.74 -0.14
C THR A 218 -12.54 -13.95 0.65
N THR A 219 -12.03 -15.18 0.62
CA THR A 219 -10.64 -15.46 0.97
C THR A 219 -9.84 -15.52 -0.31
N TYR A 220 -8.76 -14.76 -0.37
CA TYR A 220 -7.92 -14.65 -1.55
C TYR A 220 -6.45 -14.90 -1.21
N ALA A 221 -5.65 -15.19 -2.22
CA ALA A 221 -4.20 -15.33 -2.09
C ALA A 221 -3.50 -14.62 -3.24
N ILE A 222 -2.49 -13.81 -2.92
CA ILE A 222 -1.75 -13.01 -3.88
C ILE A 222 -0.28 -13.46 -3.86
N PHE A 223 0.29 -13.64 -5.04
CA PHE A 223 1.73 -13.70 -5.24
C PHE A 223 2.19 -12.38 -5.85
N THR A 224 3.26 -11.81 -5.32
CA THR A 224 3.88 -10.59 -5.84
C THR A 224 5.33 -10.80 -6.20
N LEU A 225 5.79 -10.09 -7.21
CA LEU A 225 7.19 -10.00 -7.62
C LEU A 225 7.49 -8.53 -7.89
N GLY A 226 8.57 -8.00 -7.29
CA GLY A 226 8.99 -6.62 -7.45
C GLY A 226 10.49 -6.49 -7.70
N TYR A 227 10.89 -5.38 -8.30
CA TYR A 227 12.29 -5.01 -8.46
C TYR A 227 12.42 -3.49 -8.38
N SER A 228 13.37 -3.01 -7.59
CA SER A 228 13.68 -1.58 -7.46
C SER A 228 15.13 -1.30 -7.92
N PHE A 229 15.36 -0.15 -8.56
CA PHE A 229 16.66 0.24 -9.13
C PHE A 229 16.83 1.75 -9.21
#